data_c01a767a5782caf7b0afca059f7b43c8
#
_entry.id   c01a767a5782caf7b0afca059f7b43c8
#
_cell.length_a   1.000
_cell.length_b   1.000
_cell.length_c   1.000
_cell.angle_alpha   90.00
_cell.angle_beta   90.00
_cell.angle_gamma   90.00
#
_symmetry.space_group_name_H-M   'P 1'
#
loop_
_entity.id
_entity.type
_entity.pdbx_description
1 polymer ?
#
loop_
_entity_poly.entity_id
_entity_poly.type
_entity_poly.pdbx_seq_one_letter_code
_entity_poly.pdbx_strand_id
1 'polypeptide(L)' 'MHTIRLKDNYIKLGQALKAAGVVESGVDAKFAVQDGLVKVNGQTETQRGKKLVSGDKVEYDGETIVIE' A
#
# COMPACT_ATOMS: atom_id res chain seq x y z
N MET A 1 10.94 -3.49 6.46
CA MET A 1 10.31 -2.16 6.28
C MET A 1 10.68 -1.61 4.93
N HIS A 2 9.72 -1.01 4.25
CA HIS A 2 9.92 -0.40 2.94
C HIS A 2 9.58 1.08 3.03
N THR A 3 10.28 1.90 2.27
CA THR A 3 10.01 3.33 2.22
C THR A 3 9.75 3.72 0.78
N ILE A 4 8.66 4.42 0.53
CA ILE A 4 8.33 4.93 -0.79
C ILE A 4 8.38 6.45 -0.71
N ARG A 5 9.26 7.05 -1.52
CA ARG A 5 9.35 8.50 -1.63
C ARG A 5 8.45 8.96 -2.75
N LEU A 6 7.49 9.81 -2.44
CA LEU A 6 6.53 10.31 -3.42
C LEU A 6 7.21 11.18 -4.46
N LYS A 7 6.84 11.00 -5.72
CA LYS A 7 7.22 11.88 -6.83
C LYS A 7 6.14 12.91 -7.08
N ASP A 8 4.91 12.56 -6.75
CA ASP A 8 3.73 13.41 -6.92
C ASP A 8 3.09 13.65 -5.56
N ASN A 9 1.88 14.20 -5.55
CA ASN A 9 1.18 14.51 -4.31
C ASN A 9 0.71 13.26 -3.57
N TYR A 10 0.56 12.13 -4.27
CA TYR A 10 0.05 10.90 -3.67
C TYR A 10 0.50 9.69 -4.49
N ILE A 11 0.30 8.52 -3.92
CA ILE A 11 0.42 7.24 -4.63
C ILE A 11 -0.80 6.40 -4.26
N LYS A 12 -1.33 5.64 -5.21
CA LYS A 12 -2.45 4.75 -4.91
C LYS A 12 -1.97 3.52 -4.16
N LEU A 13 -2.82 2.99 -3.27
CA LEU A 13 -2.48 1.84 -2.43
C LEU A 13 -1.96 0.66 -3.25
N GLY A 14 -2.65 0.29 -4.33
CA GLY A 14 -2.21 -0.81 -5.17
C GLY A 14 -0.83 -0.57 -5.79
N GLN A 15 -0.54 0.66 -6.17
CA GLN A 15 0.76 1.03 -6.70
C GLN A 15 1.84 0.96 -5.63
N ALA A 16 1.52 1.36 -4.41
CA ALA A 16 2.47 1.32 -3.30
C ALA A 16 2.86 -0.13 -2.97
N LEU A 17 1.90 -1.05 -2.95
CA LEU A 17 2.17 -2.46 -2.70
C LEU A 17 3.11 -3.03 -3.76
N LYS A 18 2.87 -2.71 -5.02
CA LYS A 18 3.72 -3.14 -6.13
C LYS A 18 5.11 -2.52 -6.06
N ALA A 19 5.16 -1.22 -5.83
CA ALA A 19 6.43 -0.48 -5.78
C ALA A 19 7.34 -0.98 -4.66
N ALA A 20 6.75 -1.38 -3.54
CA ALA A 20 7.52 -1.92 -2.41
C ALA A 20 7.92 -3.38 -2.61
N GLY A 21 7.39 -4.04 -3.65
CA GLY A 21 7.72 -5.42 -3.94
C GLY A 21 7.07 -6.43 -3.01
N VAL A 22 6.07 -6.03 -2.23
CA VAL A 22 5.37 -6.96 -1.33
C VAL A 22 4.30 -7.76 -2.07
N VAL A 23 3.95 -7.35 -3.28
CA VAL A 23 3.14 -8.13 -4.21
C VAL A 23 3.82 -8.08 -5.57
N GLU A 24 3.55 -9.08 -6.42
CA GLU A 24 4.25 -9.21 -7.70
C GLU A 24 3.56 -8.47 -8.85
N SER A 25 2.25 -8.26 -8.75
CA SER A 25 1.48 -7.69 -9.86
C SER A 25 0.32 -6.86 -9.34
N GLY A 26 -0.31 -6.12 -10.25
CA GLY A 26 -1.53 -5.38 -9.93
C GLY A 26 -2.68 -6.28 -9.53
N VAL A 27 -2.75 -7.50 -10.10
CA VAL A 27 -3.77 -8.48 -9.76
C VAL A 27 -3.57 -8.95 -8.32
N ASP A 28 -2.34 -9.24 -7.92
CA ASP A 28 -2.04 -9.64 -6.56
C ASP A 28 -2.39 -8.53 -5.57
N ALA A 29 -2.09 -7.27 -5.92
CA ALA A 29 -2.45 -6.12 -5.10
C ALA A 29 -3.96 -6.03 -4.94
N LYS A 30 -4.71 -6.23 -6.03
CA LYS A 30 -6.16 -6.20 -6.01
C LYS A 30 -6.72 -7.22 -5.01
N PHE A 31 -6.28 -8.46 -5.09
CA PHE A 31 -6.77 -9.52 -4.20
C PHE A 31 -6.38 -9.26 -2.74
N ALA A 32 -5.15 -8.84 -2.50
CA ALA A 32 -4.69 -8.54 -1.14
C ALA A 32 -5.58 -7.46 -0.49
N VAL A 33 -5.87 -6.40 -1.23
CA VAL A 33 -6.68 -5.30 -0.71
C VAL A 33 -8.13 -5.73 -0.54
N GLN A 34 -8.73 -6.39 -1.53
CA GLN A 34 -10.12 -6.82 -1.47
C GLN A 34 -10.37 -7.84 -0.37
N ASP A 35 -9.39 -8.69 -0.10
CA ASP A 35 -9.52 -9.73 0.93
C ASP A 35 -9.33 -9.18 2.35
N GLY A 36 -9.11 -7.88 2.50
CA GLY A 36 -8.98 -7.26 3.81
C GLY A 36 -7.64 -7.52 4.48
N LEU A 37 -6.61 -7.86 3.71
CA LEU A 37 -5.30 -8.21 4.24
C LEU A 37 -4.39 -7.00 4.41
N VAL A 38 -4.82 -5.83 3.96
CA VAL A 38 -4.00 -4.62 3.96
C VAL A 38 -4.57 -3.60 4.93
N LYS A 39 -3.70 -3.01 5.74
CA LYS A 39 -4.07 -1.94 6.66
C LYS A 39 -3.36 -0.66 6.27
N VAL A 40 -4.05 0.46 6.39
CA VAL A 40 -3.49 1.79 6.22
C VAL A 40 -3.68 2.54 7.52
N ASN A 41 -2.58 2.95 8.13
CA ASN A 41 -2.59 3.65 9.42
C ASN A 41 -3.36 2.86 10.49
N GLY A 42 -3.20 1.52 10.49
CA GLY A 42 -3.82 0.64 11.46
C GLY A 42 -5.25 0.22 11.16
N GLN A 43 -5.84 0.68 10.06
CA GLN A 43 -7.21 0.34 9.69
C GLN A 43 -7.24 -0.45 8.40
N THR A 44 -8.06 -1.49 8.34
CA THR A 44 -8.23 -2.29 7.14
C THR A 44 -8.75 -1.42 6.00
N GLU A 45 -8.06 -1.46 4.86
CA GLU A 45 -8.44 -0.73 3.67
C GLU A 45 -8.79 -1.72 2.58
N THR A 46 -9.97 -1.58 1.97
CA THR A 46 -10.46 -2.49 0.94
C THR A 46 -10.52 -1.85 -0.45
N GLN A 47 -10.07 -0.61 -0.58
CA GLN A 47 -10.06 0.08 -1.87
C GLN A 47 -8.63 0.22 -2.38
N ARG A 48 -8.35 -0.46 -3.48
CA ARG A 48 -7.03 -0.44 -4.11
C ARG A 48 -6.64 0.97 -4.58
N GLY A 49 -7.64 1.78 -4.92
CA GLY A 49 -7.42 3.15 -5.38
C GLY A 49 -7.27 4.18 -4.27
N LYS A 50 -7.21 3.75 -3.02
CA LYS A 50 -6.99 4.69 -1.90
C LYS A 50 -5.71 5.49 -2.13
N LYS A 51 -5.82 6.81 -2.07
CA LYS A 51 -4.68 7.70 -2.23
C LYS A 51 -3.90 7.79 -0.92
N LEU A 52 -2.60 7.52 -1.01
CA LEU A 52 -1.69 7.59 0.13
C LEU A 52 -0.83 8.83 -0.02
N VAL A 53 -0.60 9.52 1.09
CA VAL A 53 0.22 10.73 1.12
C VAL A 53 1.36 10.56 2.10
N SER A 54 2.28 11.51 2.09
CA SER A 54 3.42 11.52 3.01
C SER A 54 2.93 11.34 4.45
N GLY A 55 3.56 10.42 5.17
CA GLY A 55 3.20 10.09 6.55
C GLY A 55 2.30 8.88 6.69
N ASP A 56 1.69 8.41 5.60
CA ASP A 56 0.86 7.21 5.67
C ASP A 56 1.72 5.96 5.82
N LYS A 57 1.18 4.97 6.52
CA LYS A 57 1.86 3.70 6.76
C LYS A 57 0.94 2.56 6.33
N VAL A 58 1.49 1.63 5.53
CA VAL A 58 0.76 0.48 5.03
C VAL A 58 1.34 -0.79 5.63
N GLU A 59 0.48 -1.71 6.04
CA GLU A 59 0.89 -2.99 6.59
C GLU A 59 0.25 -4.12 5.78
N TYR A 60 1.05 -5.09 5.37
CA TYR A 60 0.60 -6.26 4.63
C TYR A 60 1.58 -7.40 4.83
N ASP A 61 1.06 -8.57 5.22
CA ASP A 61 1.83 -9.82 5.34
C ASP A 61 3.11 -9.66 6.16
N GLY A 62 2.99 -8.98 7.31
CA GLY A 62 4.13 -8.74 8.20
C GLY A 62 5.07 -7.66 7.72
N GLU A 63 4.81 -7.07 6.56
CA GLU A 63 5.64 -6.01 5.99
C GLU A 63 5.02 -4.64 6.26
N THR A 64 5.87 -3.64 6.42
CA THR A 64 5.45 -2.26 6.64
C THR A 64 6.02 -1.38 5.54
N ILE A 65 5.17 -0.52 4.97
CA ILE A 65 5.56 0.45 3.94
C ILE A 65 5.27 1.84 4.48
N VAL A 66 6.29 2.69 4.51
CA VAL A 66 6.15 4.08 4.95
C VAL A 66 6.19 4.98 3.72
N ILE A 67 5.23 5.89 3.62
CA ILE A 67 5.15 6.86 2.51
C ILE A 67 5.82 8.15 2.96
N GLU A 68 6.80 8.61 2.19
CA GLU A 68 7.54 9.85 2.50
C GLU A 68 7.32 10.97 1.49
#